data_e9e1de122e19253cc46df341309f2eee
#
_entry.id   e9e1de122e19253cc46df341309f2eee
#
_cell.length_a   1.000
_cell.length_b   1.000
_cell.length_c   1.000
_cell.angle_alpha   90.00
_cell.angle_beta   90.00
_cell.angle_gamma   90.00
#
_symmetry.space_group_name_H-M   'P 1'
#
loop_
_entity.id
_entity.type
_entity.pdbx_description
1 polymer ?
#
loop_
_entity_poly.entity_id
_entity_poly.type
_entity_poly.pdbx_seq_one_letter_code
_entity_poly.pdbx_strand_id
1 'polypeptide(L)'
;MSNSTATASAAANIALVKYWGKASIGDNQPATGSMSLGLEDLRTTTTLEYAKGNRDTFDTELDDKARKRALGFLDRVRRNHQITQRLHITTANNFPTGTGLASSASGFAALSLAFNALFNLKLAGNDLSRMARLGSGSAARSVYGGIVELIPSDDAYAIPIATAEEWPLDVIVAVTEERPKAIGSTDAMIQTANTSPFYRSWLSSHSDDMTSVKQAITEKDFGKLADTSEHNCLKMHATMITSEPPIIYWQAATVEIMHQVRALRSSGTPAFFTIDAGAQVKIVCLPSATETIRQQLKTITGLKRVIVTRLGGSPSVTTS
;
A
#
# COMPACT_ATOMS: atom_id res chain seq x y z
N MET A 1 26.46 2.20 22.37
CA MET A 1 25.85 3.52 22.59
C MET A 1 24.41 3.41 22.15
N SER A 2 23.46 3.89 22.92
CA SER A 2 22.05 3.95 22.47
C SER A 2 21.92 5.10 21.47
N ASN A 3 21.28 4.86 20.32
CA ASN A 3 20.97 5.92 19.37
C ASN A 3 20.08 6.98 20.05
N SER A 4 20.34 8.25 19.82
CA SER A 4 19.50 9.34 20.33
C SER A 4 18.37 9.67 19.38
N THR A 5 18.55 9.41 18.10
CA THR A 5 17.62 9.69 17.01
C THR A 5 17.66 8.55 15.98
N ALA A 6 16.52 8.23 15.41
CA ALA A 6 16.43 7.33 14.27
C ALA A 6 15.46 7.89 13.22
N THR A 7 15.94 8.00 12.00
CA THR A 7 15.13 8.42 10.84
C THR A 7 15.01 7.27 9.85
N ALA A 8 13.79 6.97 9.44
CA ALA A 8 13.53 5.96 8.43
C ALA A 8 12.63 6.50 7.31
N SER A 9 12.90 6.06 6.09
CA SER A 9 12.07 6.36 4.92
C SER A 9 11.57 5.07 4.29
N ALA A 10 10.26 4.96 4.08
CA ALA A 10 9.63 3.82 3.46
C ALA A 10 8.70 4.25 2.32
N ALA A 11 8.62 3.44 1.28
CA ALA A 11 7.80 3.71 0.11
C ALA A 11 6.34 3.29 0.31
N ALA A 12 5.43 4.00 -0.33
CA ALA A 12 4.07 3.51 -0.56
C ALA A 12 4.12 2.26 -1.45
N ASN A 13 3.10 1.41 -1.37
CA ASN A 13 2.95 0.27 -2.28
C ASN A 13 1.54 0.24 -2.87
N ILE A 14 1.43 -0.31 -4.08
CA ILE A 14 0.16 -0.61 -4.73
C ILE A 14 -0.01 -2.11 -4.89
N ALA A 15 -1.20 -2.63 -4.58
CA ALA A 15 -1.45 -4.05 -4.74
C ALA A 15 -1.84 -4.39 -6.18
N LEU A 16 -1.23 -5.46 -6.72
CA LEU A 16 -1.59 -6.13 -7.96
C LEU A 16 -2.66 -7.19 -7.69
N VAL A 17 -2.40 -8.06 -6.71
CA VAL A 17 -3.42 -8.92 -6.09
C VAL A 17 -3.76 -8.31 -4.75
N LYS A 18 -5.03 -7.94 -4.58
CA LYS A 18 -5.49 -7.00 -3.55
C LYS A 18 -5.50 -7.60 -2.15
N TYR A 19 -5.07 -6.81 -1.17
CA TYR A 19 -5.35 -7.01 0.24
C TYR A 19 -6.77 -6.51 0.53
N TRP A 20 -7.74 -7.42 0.63
CA TRP A 20 -9.13 -7.05 0.93
C TRP A 20 -9.82 -8.08 1.81
N GLY A 21 -10.18 -7.64 3.00
CA GLY A 21 -10.68 -8.49 4.07
C GLY A 21 -9.66 -8.75 5.17
N LYS A 22 -10.18 -8.95 6.38
CA LYS A 22 -9.37 -9.23 7.58
C LYS A 22 -9.87 -10.50 8.25
N ALA A 23 -8.98 -11.45 8.53
CA ALA A 23 -9.25 -12.60 9.38
C ALA A 23 -9.33 -12.18 10.86
N SER A 24 -8.51 -11.18 11.26
CA SER A 24 -8.57 -10.53 12.58
C SER A 24 -8.37 -9.02 12.44
N ILE A 25 -9.28 -8.24 13.03
CA ILE A 25 -9.23 -6.78 12.98
C ILE A 25 -8.12 -6.24 13.89
N GLY A 26 -7.96 -6.80 15.08
CA GLY A 26 -7.01 -6.30 16.08
C GLY A 26 -5.56 -6.32 15.59
N ASP A 27 -5.17 -7.37 14.87
CA ASP A 27 -3.80 -7.61 14.41
C ASP A 27 -3.59 -7.29 12.94
N ASN A 28 -4.61 -6.77 12.26
CA ASN A 28 -4.61 -6.57 10.82
C ASN A 28 -4.25 -7.86 10.04
N GLN A 29 -4.63 -9.04 10.58
CA GLN A 29 -4.42 -10.31 9.88
C GLN A 29 -5.22 -10.31 8.58
N PRO A 30 -4.58 -10.62 7.45
CA PRO A 30 -5.25 -10.66 6.17
C PRO A 30 -6.17 -11.86 6.05
N ALA A 31 -7.32 -11.70 5.40
CA ALA A 31 -8.18 -12.83 5.02
C ALA A 31 -7.58 -13.63 3.84
N THR A 32 -6.73 -12.98 3.03
CA THR A 32 -6.08 -13.57 1.85
C THR A 32 -4.66 -13.03 1.71
N GLY A 33 -3.82 -13.70 0.92
CA GLY A 33 -2.53 -13.15 0.50
C GLY A 33 -2.68 -11.86 -0.32
N SER A 34 -1.57 -11.26 -0.69
CA SER A 34 -1.58 -10.13 -1.63
C SER A 34 -0.20 -9.91 -2.24
N MET A 35 -0.16 -9.35 -3.46
CA MET A 35 1.07 -9.00 -4.16
C MET A 35 1.09 -7.50 -4.42
N SER A 36 2.23 -6.83 -4.24
CA SER A 36 2.33 -5.37 -4.45
C SER A 36 3.64 -4.95 -5.08
N LEU A 37 3.60 -3.77 -5.70
CA LEU A 37 4.76 -3.02 -6.19
C LEU A 37 5.10 -1.91 -5.18
N GLY A 38 6.36 -1.79 -4.76
CA GLY A 38 6.88 -0.62 -4.06
C GLY A 38 7.05 0.55 -5.04
N LEU A 39 6.67 1.76 -4.62
CA LEU A 39 6.72 2.97 -5.44
C LEU A 39 7.92 3.83 -5.05
N GLU A 40 8.96 3.85 -5.86
CA GLU A 40 10.27 4.46 -5.53
C GLU A 40 10.13 5.89 -4.98
N ASP A 41 9.37 6.72 -5.67
CA ASP A 41 9.33 8.16 -5.41
C ASP A 41 8.23 8.61 -4.44
N LEU A 42 7.33 7.71 -4.01
CA LEU A 42 6.23 8.04 -3.09
C LEU A 42 6.55 7.52 -1.68
N ARG A 43 7.12 8.40 -0.84
CA ARG A 43 7.74 7.99 0.42
C ARG A 43 7.18 8.74 1.62
N THR A 44 7.15 8.03 2.75
CA THR A 44 7.00 8.64 4.09
C THR A 44 8.34 8.57 4.81
N THR A 45 8.76 9.69 5.37
CA THR A 45 9.93 9.76 6.25
C THR A 45 9.46 10.02 7.67
N THR A 46 9.93 9.21 8.62
CA THR A 46 9.62 9.33 10.05
C THR A 46 10.91 9.40 10.85
N THR A 47 11.02 10.40 11.70
CA THR A 47 12.09 10.56 12.68
C THR A 47 11.53 10.34 14.08
N LEU A 48 12.23 9.54 14.87
CA LEU A 48 11.93 9.28 16.29
C LEU A 48 13.08 9.74 17.16
N GLU A 49 12.73 10.44 18.23
CA GLU A 49 13.62 10.87 19.31
C GLU A 49 12.99 10.51 20.65
N TYR A 50 13.78 10.44 21.70
CA TYR A 50 13.21 10.29 23.05
C TYR A 50 12.49 11.56 23.48
N ALA A 51 11.26 11.43 23.96
CA ALA A 51 10.52 12.57 24.47
C ALA A 51 11.14 13.09 25.79
N LYS A 52 11.15 14.41 25.94
CA LYS A 52 11.60 15.05 27.20
C LYS A 52 10.60 14.88 28.37
N GLY A 53 9.40 14.40 28.08
CA GLY A 53 8.31 14.26 29.04
C GLY A 53 7.77 12.83 29.12
N ASN A 54 6.66 12.66 29.82
CA ASN A 54 6.04 11.37 30.12
C ASN A 54 4.97 10.92 29.11
N ARG A 55 4.87 11.60 27.94
CA ARG A 55 3.91 11.30 26.88
C ARG A 55 4.55 11.43 25.51
N ASP A 56 3.96 10.74 24.53
CA ASP A 56 4.36 10.87 23.11
C ASP A 56 3.89 12.23 22.56
N THR A 57 4.73 12.82 21.72
CA THR A 57 4.46 14.10 21.03
C THR A 57 4.68 13.98 19.54
N PHE A 58 3.97 14.79 18.77
CA PHE A 58 4.08 14.84 17.31
C PHE A 58 4.32 16.29 16.87
N ASP A 59 5.32 16.50 16.02
CA ASP A 59 5.55 17.78 15.33
C ASP A 59 4.72 17.92 14.05
N THR A 60 4.09 16.84 13.62
CA THR A 60 3.27 16.82 12.41
C THR A 60 1.80 16.95 12.78
N GLU A 61 1.07 17.78 12.06
CA GLU A 61 -0.39 17.81 12.16
C GLU A 61 -0.96 16.49 11.62
N LEU A 62 -1.47 15.69 12.52
CA LEU A 62 -2.22 14.48 12.23
C LEU A 62 -3.66 14.70 12.63
N ASP A 63 -4.60 14.24 11.80
CA ASP A 63 -5.99 14.13 12.25
C ASP A 63 -6.10 13.19 13.46
N ASP A 64 -7.17 13.32 14.25
CA ASP A 64 -7.36 12.56 15.48
C ASP A 64 -7.35 11.03 15.23
N LYS A 65 -7.88 10.58 14.09
CA LYS A 65 -7.92 9.15 13.73
C LYS A 65 -6.50 8.62 13.44
N ALA A 66 -5.70 9.37 12.70
CA ALA A 66 -4.31 9.00 12.41
C ALA A 66 -3.46 9.03 13.68
N ARG A 67 -3.59 10.07 14.51
CA ARG A 67 -2.90 10.18 15.80
C ARG A 67 -3.24 9.02 16.72
N LYS A 68 -4.52 8.69 16.89
CA LYS A 68 -4.98 7.57 17.73
C LYS A 68 -4.42 6.23 17.24
N ARG A 69 -4.36 6.01 15.93
CA ARG A 69 -3.78 4.80 15.33
C ARG A 69 -2.28 4.71 15.58
N ALA A 70 -1.54 5.81 15.41
CA ALA A 70 -0.10 5.84 15.65
C ALA A 70 0.23 5.56 17.13
N LEU A 71 -0.48 6.19 18.07
CA LEU A 71 -0.33 5.95 19.50
C LEU A 71 -0.66 4.49 19.87
N GLY A 72 -1.76 3.95 19.36
CA GLY A 72 -2.15 2.56 19.63
C GLY A 72 -1.12 1.56 19.10
N PHE A 73 -0.53 1.83 17.94
CA PHE A 73 0.58 1.04 17.40
C PHE A 73 1.82 1.11 18.31
N LEU A 74 2.24 2.31 18.71
CA LEU A 74 3.41 2.50 19.59
C LEU A 74 3.22 1.81 20.95
N ASP A 75 2.05 1.94 21.55
CA ASP A 75 1.76 1.29 22.82
C ASP A 75 1.78 -0.24 22.71
N ARG A 76 1.35 -0.77 21.57
CA ARG A 76 1.39 -2.20 21.31
C ARG A 76 2.82 -2.71 21.13
N VAL A 77 3.62 -2.04 20.30
CA VAL A 77 5.01 -2.42 20.06
C VAL A 77 5.83 -2.32 21.34
N ARG A 78 5.60 -1.27 22.14
CA ARG A 78 6.23 -1.13 23.47
C ARG A 78 5.93 -2.31 24.39
N ARG A 79 4.66 -2.71 24.49
CA ARG A 79 4.29 -3.89 25.30
C ARG A 79 5.00 -5.15 24.83
N ASN A 80 5.07 -5.37 23.52
CA ASN A 80 5.71 -6.56 22.96
C ASN A 80 7.22 -6.63 23.25
N HIS A 81 7.88 -5.44 23.39
CA HIS A 81 9.33 -5.34 23.60
C HIS A 81 9.72 -4.80 24.98
N GLN A 82 8.75 -4.69 25.92
CA GLN A 82 8.98 -4.20 27.28
C GLN A 82 9.65 -2.82 27.36
N ILE A 83 9.29 -1.93 26.44
CA ILE A 83 9.81 -0.56 26.31
C ILE A 83 8.85 0.41 27.01
N THR A 84 9.36 1.31 27.82
CA THR A 84 8.58 2.32 28.52
C THR A 84 8.81 3.74 28.03
N GLN A 85 9.90 3.99 27.30
CA GLN A 85 10.30 5.31 26.80
C GLN A 85 9.22 5.90 25.91
N ARG A 86 8.95 7.20 26.12
CA ARG A 86 8.09 8.00 25.24
C ARG A 86 8.89 8.66 24.15
N LEU A 87 8.21 8.98 23.06
CA LEU A 87 8.83 9.42 21.81
C LEU A 87 8.32 10.80 21.40
N HIS A 88 9.21 11.53 20.77
CA HIS A 88 8.90 12.68 19.94
C HIS A 88 8.96 12.21 18.48
N ILE A 89 7.88 12.44 17.73
CA ILE A 89 7.66 11.87 16.40
C ILE A 89 7.50 12.99 15.39
N THR A 90 8.37 13.03 14.38
CA THR A 90 8.21 13.85 13.19
C THR A 90 7.96 12.94 12.00
N THR A 91 6.91 13.17 11.22
CA THR A 91 6.62 12.35 10.03
C THR A 91 6.14 13.23 8.88
N ALA A 92 6.60 12.93 7.68
CA ALA A 92 6.22 13.67 6.47
C ALA A 92 6.07 12.73 5.27
N ASN A 93 5.08 13.02 4.42
CA ASN A 93 4.92 12.39 3.11
C ASN A 93 5.36 13.37 2.03
N ASN A 94 6.03 12.89 1.00
CA ASN A 94 6.32 13.69 -0.19
C ASN A 94 5.20 13.63 -1.24
N PHE A 95 4.05 13.05 -0.89
CA PHE A 95 2.87 12.89 -1.73
C PHE A 95 1.57 13.20 -0.94
N PRO A 96 0.45 13.51 -1.63
CA PRO A 96 -0.82 13.86 -0.97
C PRO A 96 -1.36 12.73 -0.08
N THR A 97 -1.76 13.05 1.14
CA THR A 97 -2.37 12.12 2.10
C THR A 97 -3.88 12.01 1.92
N GLY A 98 -4.47 10.90 2.37
CA GLY A 98 -5.94 10.74 2.38
C GLY A 98 -6.60 10.47 1.03
N THR A 99 -5.87 10.60 -0.06
CA THR A 99 -6.38 10.47 -1.43
C THR A 99 -6.36 9.05 -2.01
N GLY A 100 -6.07 8.02 -1.20
CA GLY A 100 -5.97 6.63 -1.68
C GLY A 100 -4.59 6.24 -2.24
N LEU A 101 -3.54 7.02 -1.92
CA LEU A 101 -2.15 6.74 -2.30
C LEU A 101 -1.38 5.90 -1.26
N ALA A 102 -2.08 5.10 -0.46
CA ALA A 102 -1.51 4.15 0.49
C ALA A 102 -0.57 4.76 1.55
N SER A 103 -0.78 6.02 1.97
CA SER A 103 0.04 6.70 3.00
C SER A 103 0.12 5.94 4.32
N SER A 104 -0.90 5.13 4.67
CA SER A 104 -0.83 4.28 5.86
C SER A 104 0.18 3.13 5.73
N ALA A 105 0.48 2.66 4.51
CA ALA A 105 1.45 1.60 4.29
C ALA A 105 2.87 2.12 4.55
N SER A 106 3.27 3.18 3.85
CA SER A 106 4.59 3.81 4.03
C SER A 106 4.76 4.40 5.44
N GLY A 107 3.70 5.02 6.00
CA GLY A 107 3.75 5.63 7.33
C GLY A 107 4.06 4.64 8.44
N PHE A 108 3.31 3.52 8.53
CA PHE A 108 3.58 2.51 9.55
C PHE A 108 4.84 1.69 9.27
N ALA A 109 5.26 1.53 8.01
CA ALA A 109 6.54 0.93 7.70
C ALA A 109 7.71 1.83 8.17
N ALA A 110 7.69 3.13 7.84
CA ALA A 110 8.71 4.08 8.30
C ALA A 110 8.77 4.16 9.83
N LEU A 111 7.61 4.22 10.49
CA LEU A 111 7.51 4.22 11.96
C LEU A 111 8.09 2.94 12.58
N SER A 112 7.83 1.77 12.00
CA SER A 112 8.37 0.48 12.45
C SER A 112 9.88 0.40 12.29
N LEU A 113 10.40 0.84 11.14
CA LEU A 113 11.82 0.87 10.84
C LEU A 113 12.58 1.81 11.79
N ALA A 114 12.05 3.03 11.99
CA ALA A 114 12.64 4.00 12.91
C ALA A 114 12.62 3.49 14.35
N PHE A 115 11.50 2.87 14.79
CA PHE A 115 11.38 2.28 16.13
C PHE A 115 12.37 1.13 16.33
N ASN A 116 12.47 0.21 15.38
CA ASN A 116 13.42 -0.89 15.40
C ASN A 116 14.87 -0.38 15.54
N ALA A 117 15.22 0.67 14.80
CA ALA A 117 16.55 1.26 14.80
C ALA A 117 16.87 2.02 16.10
N LEU A 118 15.93 2.87 16.58
CA LEU A 118 16.12 3.67 17.79
C LEU A 118 16.36 2.78 19.01
N PHE A 119 15.58 1.71 19.15
CA PHE A 119 15.68 0.78 20.27
C PHE A 119 16.61 -0.41 20.02
N ASN A 120 17.30 -0.43 18.87
CA ASN A 120 18.25 -1.50 18.49
C ASN A 120 17.64 -2.91 18.68
N LEU A 121 16.40 -3.11 18.24
CA LEU A 121 15.69 -4.38 18.43
C LEU A 121 16.24 -5.49 17.52
N LYS A 122 17.00 -5.11 16.47
CA LYS A 122 17.62 -6.04 15.51
C LYS A 122 16.59 -6.91 14.75
N LEU A 123 15.34 -6.47 14.69
CA LEU A 123 14.34 -7.15 13.88
C LEU A 123 14.69 -6.98 12.39
N ALA A 124 14.59 -8.05 11.64
CA ALA A 124 14.83 -8.06 10.20
C ALA A 124 13.79 -8.95 9.51
N GLY A 125 13.68 -8.79 8.20
CA GLY A 125 12.84 -9.66 7.37
C GLY A 125 11.40 -9.77 7.90
N ASN A 126 11.00 -11.00 8.15
CA ASN A 126 9.62 -11.33 8.51
C ASN A 126 9.16 -10.68 9.83
N ASP A 127 10.03 -10.54 10.82
CA ASP A 127 9.66 -9.98 12.13
C ASP A 127 9.39 -8.48 12.04
N LEU A 128 10.19 -7.75 11.25
CA LEU A 128 9.93 -6.35 10.97
C LEU A 128 8.63 -6.16 10.17
N SER A 129 8.36 -7.05 9.22
CA SER A 129 7.11 -7.08 8.47
C SER A 129 5.90 -7.32 9.38
N ARG A 130 5.98 -8.26 10.32
CA ARG A 130 4.95 -8.49 11.35
C ARG A 130 4.72 -7.25 12.20
N MET A 131 5.78 -6.61 12.67
CA MET A 131 5.68 -5.36 13.42
C MET A 131 4.93 -4.30 12.62
N ALA A 132 5.30 -4.03 11.37
CA ALA A 132 4.67 -3.03 10.53
C ALA A 132 3.18 -3.33 10.27
N ARG A 133 2.82 -4.61 10.10
CA ARG A 133 1.44 -5.08 9.94
C ARG A 133 0.54 -4.65 11.10
N LEU A 134 1.04 -4.63 12.33
CA LEU A 134 0.26 -4.20 13.51
C LEU A 134 -0.29 -2.77 13.34
N GLY A 135 0.42 -1.90 12.65
CA GLY A 135 -0.05 -0.54 12.33
C GLY A 135 -0.99 -0.49 11.13
N SER A 136 -0.66 -1.23 10.09
CA SER A 136 -1.48 -1.35 8.86
C SER A 136 -1.13 -2.64 8.13
N GLY A 137 -2.13 -3.43 7.73
CA GLY A 137 -1.89 -4.69 7.00
C GLY A 137 -1.06 -4.50 5.74
N SER A 138 -1.23 -3.40 5.01
CA SER A 138 -0.43 -3.08 3.83
C SER A 138 1.01 -2.65 4.16
N ALA A 139 1.27 -2.18 5.39
CA ALA A 139 2.61 -1.75 5.80
C ALA A 139 3.61 -2.90 5.89
N ALA A 140 3.12 -4.13 6.10
CA ALA A 140 3.94 -5.33 6.09
C ALA A 140 4.79 -5.46 4.82
N ARG A 141 4.30 -4.98 3.68
CA ARG A 141 5.01 -5.02 2.39
C ARG A 141 5.94 -3.84 2.16
N SER A 142 5.66 -2.67 2.78
CA SER A 142 6.47 -1.45 2.63
C SER A 142 7.78 -1.45 3.44
N VAL A 143 8.05 -2.49 4.22
CA VAL A 143 9.38 -2.71 4.84
C VAL A 143 10.39 -3.30 3.85
N TYR A 144 9.95 -3.59 2.64
CA TYR A 144 10.77 -4.05 1.51
C TYR A 144 10.58 -3.12 0.31
N GLY A 145 11.49 -3.22 -0.66
CA GLY A 145 11.34 -2.66 -2.01
C GLY A 145 11.01 -3.73 -3.03
N GLY A 146 10.74 -3.31 -4.28
CA GLY A 146 10.45 -4.21 -5.38
C GLY A 146 9.03 -4.80 -5.36
N ILE A 147 8.90 -6.02 -5.87
CA ILE A 147 7.66 -6.80 -5.85
C ILE A 147 7.62 -7.62 -4.57
N VAL A 148 6.55 -7.48 -3.79
CA VAL A 148 6.47 -8.03 -2.43
C VAL A 148 5.16 -8.79 -2.24
N GLU A 149 5.26 -10.02 -1.74
CA GLU A 149 4.12 -10.85 -1.35
C GLU A 149 3.84 -10.73 0.14
N LEU A 150 2.59 -10.61 0.53
CA LEU A 150 2.10 -10.83 1.89
C LEU A 150 1.55 -12.25 1.97
N ILE A 151 2.20 -13.09 2.77
CA ILE A 151 1.81 -14.48 3.01
C ILE A 151 0.76 -14.51 4.13
N PRO A 152 -0.46 -15.03 3.86
CA PRO A 152 -1.45 -15.23 4.89
C PRO A 152 -1.05 -16.43 5.76
N SER A 153 -1.03 -16.22 7.06
CA SER A 153 -0.78 -17.26 8.07
C SER A 153 -1.37 -16.77 9.40
N ASP A 154 -1.30 -17.57 10.44
CA ASP A 154 -1.72 -17.17 11.80
C ASP A 154 -0.97 -15.93 12.29
N ASP A 155 0.23 -15.71 11.79
CA ASP A 155 1.03 -14.49 12.02
C ASP A 155 1.65 -14.01 10.68
N ALA A 156 0.80 -13.44 9.84
CA ALA A 156 1.11 -13.04 8.46
C ALA A 156 2.30 -12.09 8.36
N TYR A 157 3.13 -12.29 7.36
CA TYR A 157 4.33 -11.50 7.06
C TYR A 157 4.53 -11.37 5.56
N ALA A 158 5.37 -10.43 5.15
CA ALA A 158 5.70 -10.23 3.74
C ALA A 158 7.11 -10.72 3.41
N ILE A 159 7.31 -11.10 2.15
CA ILE A 159 8.60 -11.46 1.58
C ILE A 159 8.82 -10.76 0.24
N PRO A 160 10.06 -10.35 -0.11
CA PRO A 160 10.37 -9.86 -1.45
C PRO A 160 10.33 -11.01 -2.46
N ILE A 161 9.82 -10.74 -3.66
CA ILE A 161 9.69 -11.71 -4.76
C ILE A 161 10.61 -11.36 -5.92
N ALA A 162 10.69 -10.07 -6.30
CA ALA A 162 11.57 -9.60 -7.37
C ALA A 162 11.97 -8.13 -7.13
N THR A 163 13.11 -7.76 -7.65
CA THR A 163 13.63 -6.38 -7.60
C THR A 163 13.26 -5.58 -8.84
N ALA A 164 13.48 -4.27 -8.80
CA ALA A 164 13.28 -3.40 -9.94
C ALA A 164 14.31 -3.65 -11.05
N GLU A 165 15.51 -4.10 -10.68
CA GLU A 165 16.58 -4.44 -11.61
C GLU A 165 16.25 -5.72 -12.38
N GLU A 166 15.60 -6.68 -11.74
CA GLU A 166 15.19 -7.94 -12.38
C GLU A 166 14.05 -7.74 -13.38
N TRP A 167 13.10 -6.86 -13.06
CA TRP A 167 11.97 -6.55 -13.94
C TRP A 167 11.53 -5.09 -13.79
N PRO A 168 12.11 -4.16 -14.58
CA PRO A 168 11.74 -2.75 -14.51
C PRO A 168 10.28 -2.52 -14.92
N LEU A 169 9.51 -1.84 -14.06
CA LEU A 169 8.13 -1.43 -14.29
C LEU A 169 7.97 0.03 -13.89
N ASP A 170 7.26 0.79 -14.69
CA ASP A 170 6.82 2.13 -14.32
C ASP A 170 5.37 2.11 -13.83
N VAL A 171 5.05 3.06 -12.96
CA VAL A 171 3.71 3.26 -12.43
C VAL A 171 3.30 4.71 -12.62
N ILE A 172 2.20 4.93 -13.31
CA ILE A 172 1.60 6.24 -13.50
C ILE A 172 0.36 6.33 -12.62
N VAL A 173 0.38 7.21 -11.65
CA VAL A 173 -0.77 7.47 -10.77
C VAL A 173 -1.59 8.60 -11.35
N ALA A 174 -2.78 8.28 -11.85
CA ALA A 174 -3.76 9.25 -12.33
C ALA A 174 -4.69 9.64 -11.15
N VAL A 175 -4.51 10.86 -10.65
CA VAL A 175 -5.29 11.40 -9.52
C VAL A 175 -6.57 12.03 -10.08
N THR A 176 -7.71 11.44 -9.75
CA THR A 176 -9.04 11.88 -10.21
C THR A 176 -9.84 12.57 -9.11
N GLU A 177 -9.45 12.41 -7.84
CA GLU A 177 -10.11 13.04 -6.68
C GLU A 177 -9.06 13.39 -5.62
N GLU A 178 -9.11 14.63 -5.10
CA GLU A 178 -8.18 15.10 -4.05
C GLU A 178 -8.83 15.18 -2.66
N ARG A 179 -10.15 15.08 -2.60
CA ARG A 179 -10.87 15.05 -1.32
C ARG A 179 -10.66 13.73 -0.59
N PRO A 180 -10.68 13.73 0.74
CA PRO A 180 -10.69 12.50 1.52
C PRO A 180 -11.87 11.61 1.12
N LYS A 181 -11.63 10.31 1.06
CA LYS A 181 -12.69 9.33 0.75
C LYS A 181 -13.72 9.24 1.88
N ALA A 182 -14.98 9.03 1.53
CA ALA A 182 -16.11 8.99 2.47
C ALA A 182 -15.99 7.84 3.48
N ILE A 183 -15.48 6.67 3.06
CA ILE A 183 -15.29 5.52 3.92
C ILE A 183 -13.83 5.04 3.88
N GLY A 184 -13.24 4.78 5.04
CA GLY A 184 -11.87 4.25 5.17
C GLY A 184 -11.77 2.79 4.74
N SER A 185 -10.57 2.35 4.30
CA SER A 185 -10.40 0.96 3.81
C SER A 185 -10.73 -0.09 4.87
N THR A 186 -10.44 0.16 6.15
CA THR A 186 -10.77 -0.80 7.23
C THR A 186 -12.28 -0.96 7.37
N ASP A 187 -13.01 0.16 7.41
CA ASP A 187 -14.46 0.15 7.59
C ASP A 187 -15.13 -0.47 6.34
N ALA A 188 -14.61 -0.16 5.14
CA ALA A 188 -15.07 -0.75 3.88
C ALA A 188 -14.82 -2.27 3.83
N MET A 189 -13.67 -2.77 4.30
CA MET A 189 -13.41 -4.22 4.38
C MET A 189 -14.39 -4.93 5.31
N ILE A 190 -14.70 -4.34 6.47
CA ILE A 190 -15.67 -4.89 7.43
C ILE A 190 -17.05 -4.92 6.81
N GLN A 191 -17.47 -3.82 6.20
CA GLN A 191 -18.78 -3.72 5.56
C GLN A 191 -18.94 -4.74 4.43
N THR A 192 -17.96 -4.85 3.52
CA THR A 192 -18.02 -5.81 2.41
C THR A 192 -18.02 -7.26 2.87
N ALA A 193 -17.25 -7.59 3.92
CA ALA A 193 -17.24 -8.93 4.47
C ALA A 193 -18.57 -9.35 5.08
N ASN A 194 -19.31 -8.39 5.65
CA ASN A 194 -20.58 -8.64 6.32
C ASN A 194 -21.79 -8.60 5.36
N THR A 195 -21.74 -7.82 4.28
CA THR A 195 -22.94 -7.50 3.51
C THR A 195 -22.85 -7.85 2.02
N SER A 196 -21.65 -7.94 1.42
CA SER A 196 -21.53 -8.24 -0.01
C SER A 196 -21.79 -9.72 -0.31
N PRO A 197 -22.75 -10.03 -1.21
CA PRO A 197 -23.02 -11.42 -1.62
C PRO A 197 -21.83 -12.04 -2.37
N PHE A 198 -20.92 -11.22 -2.92
CA PHE A 198 -19.74 -11.68 -3.66
C PHE A 198 -18.49 -11.88 -2.81
N TYR A 199 -18.53 -11.55 -1.51
CA TYR A 199 -17.33 -11.64 -0.68
C TYR A 199 -16.79 -13.08 -0.55
N ARG A 200 -17.67 -14.09 -0.47
CA ARG A 200 -17.24 -15.50 -0.43
C ARG A 200 -16.53 -15.93 -1.73
N SER A 201 -17.06 -15.52 -2.88
CA SER A 201 -16.44 -15.80 -4.18
C SER A 201 -15.11 -15.07 -4.34
N TRP A 202 -14.99 -13.86 -3.81
CA TRP A 202 -13.72 -13.14 -3.69
C TRP A 202 -12.68 -13.99 -2.94
N LEU A 203 -13.00 -14.49 -1.75
CA LEU A 203 -12.09 -15.30 -0.95
C LEU A 203 -11.70 -16.60 -1.67
N SER A 204 -12.65 -17.32 -2.24
CA SER A 204 -12.41 -18.64 -2.86
C SER A 204 -11.57 -18.56 -4.14
N SER A 205 -11.68 -17.49 -4.92
CA SER A 205 -10.92 -17.33 -6.18
C SER A 205 -9.56 -16.66 -6.00
N HIS A 206 -9.20 -16.27 -4.79
CA HIS A 206 -8.02 -15.43 -4.55
C HIS A 206 -6.70 -16.20 -4.68
N SER A 207 -6.66 -17.47 -4.29
CA SER A 207 -5.48 -18.34 -4.41
C SER A 207 -5.02 -18.52 -5.86
N ASP A 208 -5.98 -18.61 -6.79
CA ASP A 208 -5.70 -18.77 -8.21
C ASP A 208 -5.07 -17.49 -8.79
N ASP A 209 -5.56 -16.30 -8.37
CA ASP A 209 -4.96 -15.03 -8.76
C ASP A 209 -3.53 -14.90 -8.23
N MET A 210 -3.29 -15.31 -6.98
CA MET A 210 -1.93 -15.30 -6.39
C MET A 210 -0.99 -16.24 -7.15
N THR A 211 -1.42 -17.43 -7.49
CA THR A 211 -0.65 -18.39 -8.27
C THR A 211 -0.33 -17.84 -9.66
N SER A 212 -1.34 -17.28 -10.33
CA SER A 212 -1.20 -16.70 -11.67
C SER A 212 -0.22 -15.52 -11.70
N VAL A 213 -0.32 -14.60 -10.71
CA VAL A 213 0.60 -13.45 -10.62
C VAL A 213 2.02 -13.88 -10.29
N LYS A 214 2.22 -14.86 -9.40
CA LYS A 214 3.56 -15.41 -9.12
C LYS A 214 4.20 -15.99 -10.37
N GLN A 215 3.45 -16.78 -11.14
CA GLN A 215 3.93 -17.32 -12.39
C GLN A 215 4.28 -16.20 -13.39
N ALA A 216 3.40 -15.20 -13.56
CA ALA A 216 3.64 -14.06 -14.44
C ALA A 216 4.92 -13.29 -14.06
N ILE A 217 5.19 -13.12 -12.76
CA ILE A 217 6.41 -12.45 -12.28
C ILE A 217 7.65 -13.31 -12.58
N THR A 218 7.60 -14.60 -12.31
CA THR A 218 8.72 -15.53 -12.56
C THR A 218 9.07 -15.60 -14.05
N GLU A 219 8.06 -15.63 -14.93
CA GLU A 219 8.21 -15.72 -16.38
C GLU A 219 8.38 -14.35 -17.04
N LYS A 220 8.23 -13.25 -16.29
CA LYS A 220 8.17 -11.87 -16.78
C LYS A 220 7.10 -11.68 -17.87
N ASP A 221 6.01 -12.42 -17.75
CA ASP A 221 4.85 -12.34 -18.66
C ASP A 221 3.97 -11.13 -18.28
N PHE A 222 4.19 -10.02 -18.99
CA PHE A 222 3.46 -8.79 -18.77
C PHE A 222 1.96 -8.92 -19.11
N GLY A 223 1.62 -9.71 -20.12
CA GLY A 223 0.21 -9.94 -20.51
C GLY A 223 -0.56 -10.65 -19.40
N LYS A 224 -0.02 -11.75 -18.90
CA LYS A 224 -0.62 -12.50 -17.80
C LYS A 224 -0.69 -11.69 -16.51
N LEU A 225 0.36 -10.88 -16.20
CA LEU A 225 0.35 -9.97 -15.07
C LEU A 225 -0.78 -8.94 -15.19
N ALA A 226 -0.95 -8.35 -16.38
CA ALA A 226 -1.97 -7.36 -16.67
C ALA A 226 -3.39 -7.93 -16.49
N ASP A 227 -3.67 -9.05 -17.13
CA ASP A 227 -4.99 -9.67 -17.10
C ASP A 227 -5.39 -10.10 -15.70
N THR A 228 -4.49 -10.75 -14.95
CA THR A 228 -4.77 -11.18 -13.59
C THR A 228 -4.95 -9.99 -12.64
N SER A 229 -4.09 -8.97 -12.75
CA SER A 229 -4.15 -7.80 -11.85
C SER A 229 -5.40 -6.95 -12.08
N GLU A 230 -5.79 -6.70 -13.33
CA GLU A 230 -7.05 -6.00 -13.64
C GLU A 230 -8.27 -6.80 -13.15
N HIS A 231 -8.29 -8.11 -13.43
CA HIS A 231 -9.38 -8.97 -13.01
C HIS A 231 -9.53 -8.98 -11.47
N ASN A 232 -8.44 -9.15 -10.74
CA ASN A 232 -8.44 -9.10 -9.28
C ASN A 232 -8.91 -7.74 -8.75
N CYS A 233 -8.45 -6.65 -9.36
CA CYS A 233 -8.90 -5.30 -9.03
C CYS A 233 -10.43 -5.16 -9.20
N LEU A 234 -10.98 -5.59 -10.33
CA LEU A 234 -12.41 -5.52 -10.61
C LEU A 234 -13.23 -6.40 -9.67
N LYS A 235 -12.77 -7.62 -9.34
CA LYS A 235 -13.40 -8.48 -8.33
C LYS A 235 -13.51 -7.78 -6.97
N MET A 236 -12.43 -7.15 -6.51
CA MET A 236 -12.45 -6.40 -5.24
C MET A 236 -13.49 -5.28 -5.28
N HIS A 237 -13.53 -4.48 -6.36
CA HIS A 237 -14.51 -3.39 -6.49
C HIS A 237 -15.94 -3.92 -6.61
N ALA A 238 -16.17 -5.07 -7.23
CA ALA A 238 -17.48 -5.72 -7.27
C ALA A 238 -17.99 -6.04 -5.86
N THR A 239 -17.13 -6.50 -4.92
CA THR A 239 -17.54 -6.71 -3.53
C THR A 239 -17.94 -5.40 -2.83
N MET A 240 -17.29 -4.29 -3.16
CA MET A 240 -17.61 -2.97 -2.59
C MET A 240 -18.91 -2.41 -3.16
N ILE A 241 -19.07 -2.46 -4.48
CA ILE A 241 -20.26 -1.95 -5.17
C ILE A 241 -21.55 -2.68 -4.72
N THR A 242 -21.42 -3.96 -4.37
CA THR A 242 -22.54 -4.82 -3.96
C THR A 242 -22.70 -4.94 -2.44
N SER A 243 -21.94 -4.18 -1.66
CA SER A 243 -22.12 -4.12 -0.20
C SER A 243 -23.34 -3.27 0.17
N GLU A 244 -23.83 -3.41 1.39
CA GLU A 244 -24.94 -2.62 1.94
C GLU A 244 -24.45 -1.76 3.13
N PRO A 245 -24.54 -0.40 2.98
CA PRO A 245 -24.81 0.36 1.76
C PRO A 245 -23.71 0.21 0.70
N PRO A 246 -23.99 0.49 -0.60
CA PRO A 246 -22.98 0.37 -1.66
C PRO A 246 -21.78 1.31 -1.45
N ILE A 247 -20.58 0.81 -1.73
CA ILE A 247 -19.36 1.60 -1.69
C ILE A 247 -18.86 1.80 -3.12
N ILE A 248 -18.97 3.03 -3.62
CA ILE A 248 -18.52 3.40 -4.96
C ILE A 248 -17.45 4.49 -4.81
N TYR A 249 -16.22 4.14 -5.07
CA TYR A 249 -15.10 5.09 -5.07
C TYR A 249 -14.87 5.74 -6.43
N TRP A 250 -15.31 5.10 -7.50
CA TRP A 250 -14.99 5.51 -8.85
C TRP A 250 -15.70 6.81 -9.23
N GLN A 251 -14.97 7.69 -9.90
CA GLN A 251 -15.45 8.90 -10.54
C GLN A 251 -15.60 8.65 -12.05
N ALA A 252 -16.24 9.55 -12.78
CA ALA A 252 -16.35 9.45 -14.24
C ALA A 252 -14.95 9.30 -14.88
N ALA A 253 -13.99 10.14 -14.47
CA ALA A 253 -12.62 10.08 -14.95
C ALA A 253 -11.91 8.74 -14.60
N THR A 254 -12.25 8.09 -13.47
CA THR A 254 -11.73 6.75 -13.13
C THR A 254 -12.10 5.74 -14.22
N VAL A 255 -13.38 5.71 -14.60
CA VAL A 255 -13.89 4.78 -15.61
C VAL A 255 -13.34 5.11 -17.00
N GLU A 256 -13.26 6.39 -17.35
CA GLU A 256 -12.69 6.84 -18.62
C GLU A 256 -11.22 6.37 -18.77
N ILE A 257 -10.41 6.52 -17.71
CA ILE A 257 -9.02 6.05 -17.72
C ILE A 257 -8.95 4.53 -17.87
N MET A 258 -9.83 3.76 -17.23
CA MET A 258 -9.87 2.30 -17.40
C MET A 258 -10.10 1.92 -18.86
N HIS A 259 -11.04 2.57 -19.55
CA HIS A 259 -11.28 2.35 -20.99
C HIS A 259 -10.08 2.74 -21.84
N GLN A 260 -9.47 3.91 -21.56
CA GLN A 260 -8.29 4.38 -22.27
C GLN A 260 -7.11 3.42 -22.14
N VAL A 261 -6.82 2.91 -20.93
CA VAL A 261 -5.72 1.95 -20.73
C VAL A 261 -5.97 0.65 -21.48
N ARG A 262 -7.20 0.15 -21.50
CA ARG A 262 -7.55 -1.04 -22.27
C ARG A 262 -7.42 -0.82 -23.76
N ALA A 263 -7.82 0.34 -24.30
CA ALA A 263 -7.65 0.69 -25.70
C ALA A 263 -6.16 0.76 -26.07
N LEU A 264 -5.33 1.38 -25.24
CA LEU A 264 -3.88 1.40 -25.41
C LEU A 264 -3.29 -0.02 -25.45
N ARG A 265 -3.67 -0.88 -24.51
CA ARG A 265 -3.21 -2.28 -24.49
C ARG A 265 -3.64 -3.03 -25.76
N SER A 266 -4.87 -2.86 -26.20
CA SER A 266 -5.38 -3.48 -27.44
C SER A 266 -4.64 -3.02 -28.69
N SER A 267 -4.05 -1.81 -28.67
CA SER A 267 -3.20 -1.29 -29.75
C SER A 267 -1.72 -1.65 -29.61
N GLY A 268 -1.36 -2.53 -28.65
CA GLY A 268 -0.01 -3.04 -28.45
C GLY A 268 0.84 -2.27 -27.43
N THR A 269 0.30 -1.26 -26.74
CA THR A 269 1.00 -0.56 -25.66
C THR A 269 0.99 -1.41 -24.38
N PRO A 270 2.15 -1.83 -23.82
CA PRO A 270 2.18 -2.67 -22.63
C PRO A 270 1.79 -1.87 -21.37
N ALA A 271 0.50 -1.87 -21.06
CA ALA A 271 -0.09 -1.16 -19.93
C ALA A 271 -1.29 -1.92 -19.37
N PHE A 272 -1.51 -1.79 -18.06
CA PHE A 272 -2.73 -2.22 -17.39
C PHE A 272 -3.03 -1.29 -16.20
N PHE A 273 -4.27 -1.34 -15.71
CA PHE A 273 -4.63 -0.55 -14.54
C PHE A 273 -4.84 -1.41 -13.29
N THR A 274 -4.66 -0.79 -12.15
CA THR A 274 -5.14 -1.28 -10.86
C THR A 274 -5.65 -0.12 -10.03
N ILE A 275 -6.66 -0.36 -9.20
CA ILE A 275 -7.30 0.66 -8.36
C ILE A 275 -7.44 0.08 -6.95
N ASP A 276 -6.94 0.80 -5.94
CA ASP A 276 -7.14 0.41 -4.55
C ASP A 276 -8.48 0.98 -4.03
N ALA A 277 -8.75 0.89 -2.73
CA ALA A 277 -9.96 1.47 -2.13
C ALA A 277 -9.93 3.01 -2.22
N GLY A 278 -10.27 3.54 -3.38
CA GLY A 278 -10.24 4.96 -3.74
C GLY A 278 -10.57 5.18 -5.21
N ALA A 279 -10.48 6.42 -5.68
CA ALA A 279 -10.78 6.82 -7.06
C ALA A 279 -9.55 6.81 -7.99
N GLN A 280 -8.34 6.77 -7.42
CA GLN A 280 -7.11 6.96 -8.18
C GLN A 280 -6.75 5.71 -8.99
N VAL A 281 -6.53 5.88 -10.28
CA VAL A 281 -6.08 4.80 -11.17
C VAL A 281 -4.55 4.73 -11.15
N LYS A 282 -4.00 3.55 -10.91
CA LYS A 282 -2.57 3.28 -11.05
C LYS A 282 -2.40 2.48 -12.33
N ILE A 283 -1.66 3.05 -13.26
CA ILE A 283 -1.37 2.41 -14.55
C ILE A 283 0.04 1.86 -14.45
N VAL A 284 0.16 0.54 -14.53
CA VAL A 284 1.44 -0.16 -14.56
C VAL A 284 1.82 -0.40 -16.02
N CYS A 285 3.07 -0.12 -16.38
CA CYS A 285 3.54 -0.27 -17.76
C CYS A 285 5.03 -0.63 -17.81
N LEU A 286 5.46 -1.11 -18.98
CA LEU A 286 6.89 -1.16 -19.26
C LEU A 286 7.43 0.26 -19.48
N PRO A 287 8.70 0.56 -19.12
CA PRO A 287 9.25 1.91 -19.21
C PRO A 287 9.15 2.55 -20.61
N SER A 288 9.18 1.73 -21.67
CA SER A 288 9.02 2.21 -23.05
C SER A 288 7.65 2.81 -23.36
N ALA A 289 6.63 2.50 -22.57
CA ALA A 289 5.25 2.95 -22.78
C ALA A 289 4.90 4.22 -21.97
N THR A 290 5.71 4.59 -20.98
CA THR A 290 5.40 5.63 -19.99
C THR A 290 5.01 6.95 -20.62
N GLU A 291 5.79 7.44 -21.57
CA GLU A 291 5.53 8.75 -22.20
C GLU A 291 4.26 8.73 -23.06
N THR A 292 4.04 7.65 -23.84
CA THR A 292 2.82 7.48 -24.63
C THR A 292 1.57 7.54 -23.74
N ILE A 293 1.57 6.81 -22.62
CA ILE A 293 0.44 6.80 -21.68
C ILE A 293 0.26 8.19 -21.07
N ARG A 294 1.34 8.84 -20.64
CA ARG A 294 1.30 10.17 -20.06
C ARG A 294 0.68 11.21 -20.99
N GLN A 295 0.97 11.15 -22.30
CA GLN A 295 0.38 12.05 -23.27
C GLN A 295 -1.12 11.78 -23.47
N GLN A 296 -1.52 10.52 -23.54
CA GLN A 296 -2.92 10.14 -23.70
C GLN A 296 -3.78 10.57 -22.49
N LEU A 297 -3.24 10.49 -21.27
CA LEU A 297 -3.95 10.93 -20.06
C LEU A 297 -4.28 12.43 -20.06
N LYS A 298 -3.56 13.27 -20.79
CA LYS A 298 -3.83 14.72 -20.86
C LYS A 298 -5.20 15.05 -21.45
N THR A 299 -5.80 14.14 -22.21
CA THR A 299 -7.12 14.31 -22.82
C THR A 299 -8.28 14.01 -21.87
N ILE A 300 -8.01 13.41 -20.71
CA ILE A 300 -9.03 12.96 -19.77
C ILE A 300 -9.62 14.13 -19.00
N THR A 301 -10.91 14.33 -19.15
CA THR A 301 -11.65 15.35 -18.39
C THR A 301 -11.78 14.90 -16.92
N GLY A 302 -11.46 15.82 -15.98
CA GLY A 302 -11.53 15.53 -14.55
C GLY A 302 -10.28 14.89 -13.96
N LEU A 303 -9.25 14.62 -14.76
CA LEU A 303 -7.92 14.30 -14.26
C LEU A 303 -7.31 15.52 -13.56
N LYS A 304 -6.89 15.36 -12.31
CA LYS A 304 -6.35 16.44 -11.46
C LYS A 304 -4.83 16.51 -11.55
N ARG A 305 -4.18 15.35 -11.52
CA ARG A 305 -2.73 15.25 -11.51
C ARG A 305 -2.28 13.89 -12.05
N VAL A 306 -1.10 13.89 -12.64
CA VAL A 306 -0.38 12.67 -13.02
C VAL A 306 0.94 12.65 -12.25
N ILE A 307 1.20 11.54 -11.56
CA ILE A 307 2.47 11.29 -10.87
C ILE A 307 3.09 10.07 -11.55
N VAL A 308 4.30 10.22 -12.05
CA VAL A 308 5.06 9.10 -12.62
C VAL A 308 6.07 8.65 -11.57
N THR A 309 6.12 7.37 -11.33
CA THR A 309 7.08 6.70 -10.47
C THR A 309 7.45 5.35 -11.07
N ARG A 310 8.38 4.65 -10.44
CA ARG A 310 8.83 3.34 -10.91
C ARG A 310 8.79 2.31 -9.79
N LEU A 311 8.87 1.05 -10.16
CA LEU A 311 9.11 -0.04 -9.22
C LEU A 311 10.43 0.20 -8.49
N GLY A 312 10.44 -0.02 -7.17
CA GLY A 312 11.60 0.20 -6.34
C GLY A 312 11.21 0.29 -4.88
N GLY A 313 11.61 1.37 -4.22
CA GLY A 313 11.11 1.71 -2.89
C GLY A 313 11.79 0.99 -1.74
N SER A 314 13.02 0.52 -1.89
CA SER A 314 13.79 -0.02 -0.77
C SER A 314 13.85 1.00 0.38
N PRO A 315 13.57 0.59 1.62
CA PRO A 315 13.60 1.49 2.75
C PRO A 315 15.02 1.93 3.08
N SER A 316 15.15 3.09 3.72
CA SER A 316 16.41 3.57 4.27
C SER A 316 16.25 3.91 5.74
N VAL A 317 17.34 3.73 6.51
CA VAL A 317 17.38 4.03 7.95
C VAL A 317 18.72 4.68 8.26
N THR A 318 18.67 5.76 9.04
CA THR A 318 19.84 6.44 9.59
C THR A 318 19.67 6.62 11.11
N THR A 319 20.75 6.54 11.86
CA THR A 319 20.78 6.74 13.32
C THR A 319 21.89 7.68 13.72
N SER A 320 21.69 8.42 14.80
CA SER A 320 22.70 9.31 15.39
C SER A 320 22.71 9.19 16.92
#